data_3b5fe2cc0606947be4704e30e5bcaa08
#
_entry.id   3b5fe2cc0606947be4704e30e5bcaa08
#
_cell.length_a   1.000
_cell.length_b   1.000
_cell.length_c   1.000
_cell.angle_alpha   90.00
_cell.angle_beta   90.00
_cell.angle_gamma   90.00
#
_symmetry.space_group_name_H-M   'P 1'
#
loop_
_entity.id
_entity.type
_entity.pdbx_description
1 polymer ?
#
loop_
_entity_poly.entity_id
_entity_poly.type
_entity_poly.pdbx_seq_one_letter_code
_entity_poly.pdbx_strand_id
1 'polypeptide(L)'
;MNILVVGGFLGSGKTSFILQLAHHMIDALGISGVAILENEVGEYSVDDKLLRGSGLQVQSLFSGCVCCTLAGELPASIRRIEKELAPEWLIMEATGMAFPGSVRENLQRTLGTDCRICALADAKRWKRLVAAMAELVHGQLEHADVILVNKADAVDAETLAEVLAAAQAIRPGVPVLPISANGEVPAAVFGAVLGREA
;
A
#
# COMPACT_ATOMS: atom_id res chain seq x y z
N MET A 1 13.30 11.79 -1.45
CA MET A 1 12.56 10.53 -1.76
C MET A 1 11.18 10.62 -1.12
N ASN A 2 10.10 10.35 -1.87
CA ASN A 2 8.75 10.23 -1.33
C ASN A 2 8.50 8.80 -0.89
N ILE A 3 7.75 8.60 0.20
CA ILE A 3 7.44 7.26 0.72
C ILE A 3 5.93 7.04 0.69
N LEU A 4 5.49 5.92 0.09
CA LEU A 4 4.12 5.44 0.10
C LEU A 4 4.06 4.10 0.83
N VAL A 5 3.25 4.01 1.88
CA VAL A 5 2.96 2.75 2.58
C VAL A 5 1.62 2.22 2.09
N VAL A 6 1.61 1.01 1.57
CA VAL A 6 0.39 0.32 1.13
C VAL A 6 0.01 -0.73 2.15
N GLY A 7 -1.07 -0.48 2.89
CA GLY A 7 -1.62 -1.36 3.92
C GLY A 7 -2.84 -2.13 3.45
N GLY A 8 -3.26 -3.10 4.26
CA GLY A 8 -4.45 -3.92 4.02
C GLY A 8 -4.23 -5.40 4.32
N PHE A 9 -5.31 -6.14 4.55
CA PHE A 9 -5.25 -7.56 4.89
C PHE A 9 -4.56 -8.42 3.83
N LEU A 10 -4.06 -9.59 4.25
CA LEU A 10 -3.53 -10.61 3.34
C LEU A 10 -4.58 -10.95 2.25
N GLY A 11 -4.15 -10.93 0.99
CA GLY A 11 -5.01 -11.17 -0.18
C GLY A 11 -6.03 -10.06 -0.47
N SER A 12 -5.86 -8.84 0.09
CA SER A 12 -6.68 -7.67 -0.28
C SER A 12 -6.34 -7.10 -1.66
N GLY A 13 -5.24 -7.56 -2.28
CA GLY A 13 -4.79 -7.12 -3.61
C GLY A 13 -3.72 -6.04 -3.59
N LYS A 14 -2.99 -5.88 -2.49
CA LYS A 14 -1.91 -4.87 -2.36
C LYS A 14 -0.87 -5.00 -3.47
N THR A 15 -0.29 -6.18 -3.62
CA THR A 15 0.76 -6.45 -4.62
C THR A 15 0.28 -6.14 -6.04
N SER A 16 -0.93 -6.59 -6.42
CA SER A 16 -1.51 -6.30 -7.74
C SER A 16 -1.70 -4.80 -7.97
N PHE A 17 -2.16 -4.07 -6.94
CA PHE A 17 -2.31 -2.63 -7.00
C PHE A 17 -0.95 -1.91 -7.09
N ILE A 18 0.03 -2.30 -6.28
CA ILE A 18 1.38 -1.72 -6.28
C ILE A 18 2.04 -1.83 -7.65
N LEU A 19 1.92 -2.98 -8.31
CA LEU A 19 2.48 -3.19 -9.65
C LEU A 19 1.85 -2.25 -10.69
N GLN A 20 0.52 -2.12 -10.69
CA GLN A 20 -0.16 -1.19 -11.61
C GLN A 20 0.20 0.26 -11.32
N LEU A 21 0.28 0.65 -10.03
CA LEU A 21 0.71 1.99 -9.64
C LEU A 21 2.13 2.28 -10.12
N ALA A 22 3.06 1.36 -9.90
CA ALA A 22 4.46 1.53 -10.29
C ALA A 22 4.62 1.65 -11.83
N HIS A 23 3.91 0.84 -12.61
CA HIS A 23 3.86 0.99 -14.06
C HIS A 23 3.29 2.35 -14.48
N HIS A 24 2.18 2.77 -13.88
CA HIS A 24 1.60 4.09 -14.16
C HIS A 24 2.59 5.23 -13.85
N MET A 25 3.31 5.13 -12.73
CA MET A 25 4.31 6.13 -12.34
C MET A 25 5.43 6.25 -13.36
N ILE A 26 5.90 5.14 -13.91
CA ILE A 26 6.98 5.12 -14.90
C ILE A 26 6.46 5.53 -16.27
N ASP A 27 5.43 4.85 -16.78
CA ASP A 27 5.00 4.95 -18.16
C ASP A 27 4.19 6.22 -18.45
N ALA A 28 3.31 6.60 -17.52
CA ALA A 28 2.43 7.74 -17.73
C ALA A 28 2.96 9.04 -17.10
N LEU A 29 3.66 8.95 -15.95
CA LEU A 29 4.15 10.13 -15.25
C LEU A 29 5.63 10.41 -15.49
N GLY A 30 6.36 9.50 -16.16
CA GLY A 30 7.78 9.65 -16.47
C GLY A 30 8.69 9.67 -15.23
N ILE A 31 8.26 9.06 -14.12
CA ILE A 31 9.05 9.02 -12.89
C ILE A 31 10.22 8.06 -13.10
N SER A 32 11.45 8.57 -12.97
CA SER A 32 12.67 7.84 -13.36
C SER A 32 13.13 6.80 -12.35
N GLY A 33 12.64 6.84 -11.11
CA GLY A 33 13.08 5.92 -10.07
C GLY A 33 11.97 5.56 -9.09
N VAL A 34 11.46 4.33 -9.20
CA VAL A 34 10.51 3.74 -8.25
C VAL A 34 11.13 2.49 -7.63
N ALA A 35 11.30 2.49 -6.31
CA ALA A 35 11.71 1.32 -5.56
C ALA A 35 10.50 0.72 -4.85
N ILE A 36 10.40 -0.60 -4.82
CA ILE A 36 9.37 -1.33 -4.08
C ILE A 36 10.05 -2.12 -2.97
N LEU A 37 9.57 -1.94 -1.75
CA LEU A 37 10.00 -2.69 -0.58
C LEU A 37 8.87 -3.62 -0.17
N GLU A 38 9.05 -4.90 -0.48
CA GLU A 38 8.12 -5.95 -0.07
C GLU A 38 8.49 -6.50 1.30
N ASN A 39 7.48 -6.78 2.09
CA ASN A 39 7.66 -7.33 3.42
C ASN A 39 6.82 -8.59 3.56
N GLU A 40 7.21 -9.64 2.86
CA GLU A 40 6.59 -10.96 3.00
C GLU A 40 7.47 -11.95 3.77
N VAL A 41 6.81 -12.62 4.73
CA VAL A 41 7.27 -13.90 5.29
C VAL A 41 6.73 -14.99 4.38
N GLY A 42 7.46 -15.35 3.33
CA GLY A 42 7.05 -16.42 2.40
C GLY A 42 7.86 -16.44 1.09
N GLU A 43 8.00 -17.60 0.51
CA GLU A 43 8.85 -17.91 -0.68
C GLU A 43 8.36 -17.36 -2.04
N TYR A 44 7.49 -16.36 -2.08
CA TYR A 44 7.00 -15.79 -3.33
C TYR A 44 7.49 -14.35 -3.50
N SER A 45 8.68 -14.20 -4.04
CA SER A 45 9.09 -12.93 -4.65
C SER A 45 8.20 -12.68 -5.88
N VAL A 46 7.69 -11.45 -6.02
CA VAL A 46 7.17 -10.98 -7.31
C VAL A 46 8.24 -11.26 -8.36
N ASP A 47 7.85 -11.90 -9.47
CA ASP A 47 8.78 -12.35 -10.49
C ASP A 47 9.73 -11.22 -10.92
N ASP A 48 10.96 -11.30 -10.44
CA ASP A 48 12.10 -10.44 -10.79
C ASP A 48 12.25 -10.25 -12.33
N LYS A 49 11.64 -11.15 -13.11
CA LYS A 49 11.65 -11.14 -14.57
C LYS A 49 10.66 -10.14 -15.20
N LEU A 50 9.52 -9.88 -14.55
CA LEU A 50 8.53 -8.90 -15.05
C LEU A 50 9.00 -7.45 -14.84
N LEU A 51 9.88 -7.23 -13.87
CA LEU A 51 10.29 -5.89 -13.44
C LEU A 51 11.63 -5.43 -14.01
N ARG A 52 12.49 -6.36 -14.43
CA ARG A 52 13.85 -6.05 -14.97
C ARG A 52 13.87 -5.32 -16.32
N GLY A 53 12.75 -5.24 -17.03
CA GLY A 53 12.66 -4.56 -18.33
C GLY A 53 12.09 -3.15 -18.30
N SER A 54 11.50 -2.71 -17.18
CA SER A 54 10.67 -1.49 -17.08
C SER A 54 11.29 -0.34 -16.28
N GLY A 55 12.56 -0.45 -15.83
CA GLY A 55 13.15 0.57 -14.94
C GLY A 55 12.72 0.48 -13.48
N LEU A 56 11.91 -0.52 -13.12
CA LEU A 56 11.53 -0.84 -11.75
C LEU A 56 12.67 -1.55 -11.03
N GLN A 57 13.01 -1.08 -9.84
CA GLN A 57 13.95 -1.75 -8.95
C GLN A 57 13.17 -2.30 -7.75
N VAL A 58 13.02 -3.62 -7.67
CA VAL A 58 12.39 -4.30 -6.54
C VAL A 58 13.48 -4.81 -5.61
N GLN A 59 13.44 -4.40 -4.36
CA GLN A 59 14.24 -4.99 -3.29
C GLN A 59 13.32 -5.77 -2.35
N SER A 60 13.48 -7.09 -2.35
CA SER A 60 12.86 -7.94 -1.33
C SER A 60 13.74 -7.94 -0.09
N LEU A 61 13.22 -7.48 1.04
CA LEU A 61 13.87 -7.67 2.34
C LEU A 61 13.57 -9.07 2.87
N PHE A 62 14.50 -9.99 2.65
CA PHE A 62 14.47 -11.31 3.27
C PHE A 62 15.03 -11.21 4.70
N SER A 63 14.23 -10.78 5.68
CA SER A 63 14.56 -11.02 7.10
C SER A 63 13.45 -10.51 8.02
N GLY A 64 12.58 -11.39 8.46
CA GLY A 64 11.70 -11.16 9.60
C GLY A 64 10.47 -10.27 9.33
N CYS A 65 9.37 -10.58 10.01
CA CYS A 65 8.16 -9.75 9.97
C CYS A 65 8.48 -8.29 10.30
N VAL A 66 8.08 -7.35 9.45
CA VAL A 66 8.14 -5.89 9.76
C VAL A 66 7.42 -5.55 11.07
N CYS A 67 6.44 -6.33 11.49
CA CYS A 67 5.83 -6.18 12.80
C CYS A 67 6.79 -6.45 13.97
N CYS A 68 7.81 -7.30 13.79
CA CYS A 68 8.78 -7.63 14.85
C CYS A 68 10.12 -6.89 14.73
N THR A 69 10.46 -6.40 13.53
CA THR A 69 11.74 -5.75 13.22
C THR A 69 11.64 -4.22 13.06
N LEU A 70 10.44 -3.64 13.24
CA LEU A 70 10.16 -2.21 13.03
C LEU A 70 11.10 -1.24 13.79
N ALA A 71 11.75 -1.68 14.87
CA ALA A 71 12.53 -0.77 15.70
C ALA A 71 13.97 -0.50 15.20
N GLY A 72 14.57 -1.38 14.37
CA GLY A 72 15.98 -1.27 14.01
C GLY A 72 16.33 -1.40 12.53
N GLU A 73 15.72 -2.32 11.81
CA GLU A 73 16.14 -2.67 10.43
C GLU A 73 15.49 -1.82 9.34
N LEU A 74 14.23 -1.41 9.51
CA LEU A 74 13.52 -0.63 8.50
C LEU A 74 14.19 0.73 8.20
N PRO A 75 14.57 1.55 9.20
CA PRO A 75 15.27 2.81 8.93
C PRO A 75 16.62 2.61 8.23
N ALA A 76 17.36 1.56 8.59
CA ALA A 76 18.64 1.24 7.97
C ALA A 76 18.46 0.82 6.50
N SER A 77 17.44 0.01 6.22
CA SER A 77 17.09 -0.41 4.86
C SER A 77 16.68 0.76 3.96
N ILE A 78 15.85 1.66 4.49
CA ILE A 78 15.45 2.87 3.76
C ILE A 78 16.65 3.75 3.44
N ARG A 79 17.55 3.99 4.40
CA ARG A 79 18.79 4.76 4.16
C ARG A 79 19.69 4.08 3.12
N ARG A 80 19.73 2.75 3.12
CA ARG A 80 20.50 2.00 2.11
C ARG A 80 19.90 2.17 0.73
N ILE A 81 18.58 2.00 0.59
CA ILE A 81 17.83 2.21 -0.66
C ILE A 81 18.06 3.64 -1.17
N GLU A 82 17.92 4.63 -0.32
CA GLU A 82 18.14 6.03 -0.68
C GLU A 82 19.57 6.28 -1.17
N LYS A 83 20.59 5.70 -0.51
CA LYS A 83 22.00 5.84 -0.87
C LYS A 83 22.37 5.10 -2.15
N GLU A 84 21.88 3.87 -2.34
CA GLU A 84 22.29 2.98 -3.44
C GLU A 84 21.47 3.24 -4.71
N LEU A 85 20.18 3.53 -4.59
CA LEU A 85 19.25 3.64 -5.72
C LEU A 85 18.78 5.07 -5.97
N ALA A 86 18.83 5.96 -4.96
CA ALA A 86 18.34 7.33 -5.02
C ALA A 86 16.96 7.46 -5.71
N PRO A 87 15.94 6.65 -5.36
CA PRO A 87 14.67 6.65 -6.07
C PRO A 87 13.89 7.93 -5.75
N GLU A 88 13.04 8.37 -6.68
CA GLU A 88 12.08 9.45 -6.43
C GLU A 88 10.98 9.00 -5.47
N TRP A 89 10.57 7.72 -5.59
CA TRP A 89 9.54 7.08 -4.78
C TRP A 89 9.97 5.74 -4.22
N LEU A 90 9.66 5.52 -2.95
CA LEU A 90 9.71 4.22 -2.29
C LEU A 90 8.29 3.78 -1.96
N ILE A 91 7.82 2.69 -2.56
CA ILE A 91 6.56 2.04 -2.24
C ILE A 91 6.86 0.90 -1.28
N MET A 92 6.22 0.90 -0.11
CA MET A 92 6.38 -0.13 0.91
C MET A 92 5.09 -0.93 1.03
N GLU A 93 5.16 -2.23 0.81
CA GLU A 93 4.05 -3.13 1.10
C GLU A 93 4.08 -3.52 2.59
N ALA A 94 3.07 -3.11 3.35
CA ALA A 94 2.92 -3.54 4.74
C ALA A 94 2.37 -4.96 4.81
N THR A 95 2.78 -5.76 5.82
CA THR A 95 2.18 -7.08 6.06
C THR A 95 0.69 -6.97 6.34
N GLY A 96 -0.06 -8.05 6.05
CA GLY A 96 -1.50 -8.08 6.25
C GLY A 96 -1.98 -7.90 7.69
N MET A 97 -1.08 -7.89 8.66
CA MET A 97 -1.35 -7.68 10.09
C MET A 97 -0.74 -6.38 10.63
N ALA A 98 -0.03 -5.62 9.80
CA ALA A 98 0.60 -4.37 10.24
C ALA A 98 -0.42 -3.22 10.34
N PHE A 99 -0.12 -2.30 11.25
CA PHE A 99 -0.80 -1.00 11.32
C PHE A 99 0.02 0.04 10.56
N PRO A 100 -0.44 0.53 9.40
CA PRO A 100 0.33 1.49 8.61
C PRO A 100 0.67 2.78 9.36
N GLY A 101 -0.20 3.21 10.29
CA GLY A 101 0.07 4.34 11.17
C GLY A 101 1.34 4.17 12.01
N SER A 102 1.58 2.98 12.55
CA SER A 102 2.81 2.68 13.31
C SER A 102 4.07 2.76 12.43
N VAL A 103 3.95 2.44 11.14
CA VAL A 103 5.06 2.63 10.18
C VAL A 103 5.36 4.12 10.02
N ARG A 104 4.34 4.96 9.83
CA ARG A 104 4.50 6.43 9.75
C ARG A 104 5.16 7.00 10.99
N GLU A 105 4.69 6.65 12.18
CA GLU A 105 5.26 7.10 13.45
C GLU A 105 6.74 6.68 13.60
N ASN A 106 7.06 5.46 13.21
CA ASN A 106 8.44 4.96 13.24
C ASN A 106 9.34 5.75 12.28
N LEU A 107 8.91 5.98 11.04
CA LEU A 107 9.65 6.75 10.05
C LEU A 107 9.89 8.19 10.52
N GLN A 108 8.88 8.81 11.08
CA GLN A 108 8.97 10.17 11.57
C GLN A 108 9.94 10.28 12.76
N ARG A 109 9.88 9.32 13.70
CA ARG A 109 10.76 9.29 14.88
C ARG A 109 12.22 8.98 14.51
N THR A 110 12.49 8.08 13.57
CA THR A 110 13.83 7.55 13.30
C THR A 110 14.55 8.21 12.14
N LEU A 111 13.80 8.70 11.16
CA LEU A 111 14.33 9.34 9.95
C LEU A 111 13.92 10.80 9.81
N GLY A 112 12.98 11.29 10.62
CA GLY A 112 12.39 12.63 10.43
C GLY A 112 11.60 12.78 9.13
N THR A 113 11.18 11.65 8.52
CA THR A 113 10.52 11.60 7.21
C THR A 113 9.07 11.19 7.39
N ASP A 114 8.16 11.90 6.73
CA ASP A 114 6.76 11.51 6.64
C ASP A 114 6.52 10.56 5.47
N CYS A 115 5.41 9.83 5.48
CA CYS A 115 4.98 8.97 4.40
C CYS A 115 3.50 9.12 4.15
N ARG A 116 3.09 8.81 2.93
CA ARG A 116 1.69 8.70 2.57
C ARG A 116 1.19 7.27 2.82
N ILE A 117 -0.05 7.11 3.25
CA ILE A 117 -0.65 5.79 3.53
C ILE A 117 -1.84 5.57 2.61
N CYS A 118 -1.76 4.50 1.81
CA CYS A 118 -2.86 3.94 1.04
C CYS A 118 -3.30 2.63 1.69
N ALA A 119 -4.55 2.55 2.15
CA ALA A 119 -5.07 1.33 2.75
C ALA A 119 -6.06 0.62 1.83
N LEU A 120 -5.87 -0.69 1.61
CA LEU A 120 -6.77 -1.53 0.82
C LEU A 120 -7.74 -2.31 1.70
N ALA A 121 -9.04 -2.03 1.56
CA ALA A 121 -10.13 -2.81 2.12
C ALA A 121 -10.62 -3.84 1.09
N ASP A 122 -10.89 -5.08 1.52
CA ASP A 122 -11.40 -6.15 0.66
C ASP A 122 -12.94 -6.18 0.74
N ALA A 123 -13.63 -5.69 -0.28
CA ALA A 123 -15.10 -5.63 -0.31
C ALA A 123 -15.75 -7.00 -0.10
N LYS A 124 -15.20 -8.04 -0.73
CA LYS A 124 -15.74 -9.41 -0.68
C LYS A 124 -15.66 -10.03 0.71
N ARG A 125 -14.62 -9.68 1.49
CA ARG A 125 -14.40 -10.24 2.83
C ARG A 125 -14.73 -9.28 3.96
N TRP A 126 -15.18 -8.06 3.66
CA TRP A 126 -15.38 -6.98 4.62
C TRP A 126 -16.18 -7.40 5.86
N LYS A 127 -17.42 -7.88 5.67
CA LYS A 127 -18.31 -8.29 6.78
C LYS A 127 -17.65 -9.33 7.69
N ARG A 128 -16.95 -10.31 7.07
CA ARG A 128 -16.26 -11.37 7.80
C ARG A 128 -15.04 -10.86 8.55
N LEU A 129 -14.26 -9.94 7.95
CA LEU A 129 -13.10 -9.34 8.60
C LEU A 129 -13.50 -8.46 9.77
N VAL A 130 -14.51 -7.62 9.60
CA VAL A 130 -15.03 -6.78 10.70
C VAL A 130 -15.58 -7.64 11.83
N ALA A 131 -16.34 -8.70 11.53
CA ALA A 131 -16.89 -9.59 12.56
C ALA A 131 -15.80 -10.33 13.35
N ALA A 132 -14.70 -10.68 12.72
CA ALA A 132 -13.64 -11.46 13.35
C ALA A 132 -12.51 -10.59 13.96
N MET A 133 -12.22 -9.42 13.40
CA MET A 133 -11.02 -8.62 13.69
C MET A 133 -11.29 -7.11 13.55
N ALA A 134 -12.36 -6.61 14.16
CA ALA A 134 -12.79 -5.19 14.03
C ALA A 134 -11.67 -4.19 14.37
N GLU A 135 -10.94 -4.42 15.45
CA GLU A 135 -9.84 -3.54 15.88
C GLU A 135 -8.71 -3.48 14.84
N LEU A 136 -8.38 -4.61 14.23
CA LEU A 136 -7.35 -4.67 13.20
C LEU A 136 -7.82 -3.98 11.91
N VAL A 137 -9.09 -4.17 11.51
CA VAL A 137 -9.68 -3.44 10.37
C VAL A 137 -9.62 -1.94 10.62
N HIS A 138 -10.04 -1.49 11.80
CA HIS A 138 -10.00 -0.08 12.18
C HIS A 138 -8.57 0.46 12.13
N GLY A 139 -7.63 -0.18 12.83
CA GLY A 139 -6.24 0.28 12.90
C GLY A 139 -5.49 0.25 11.57
N GLN A 140 -5.95 -0.54 10.58
CA GLN A 140 -5.38 -0.48 9.23
C GLN A 140 -5.87 0.73 8.42
N LEU A 141 -7.05 1.28 8.73
CA LEU A 141 -7.69 2.35 7.95
C LEU A 141 -7.59 3.73 8.60
N GLU A 142 -7.55 3.82 9.93
CA GLU A 142 -7.69 5.06 10.70
C GLU A 142 -6.66 6.15 10.40
N HIS A 143 -5.46 5.75 9.92
CA HIS A 143 -4.38 6.67 9.57
C HIS A 143 -4.16 6.80 8.06
N ALA A 144 -5.05 6.23 7.23
CA ALA A 144 -4.93 6.31 5.78
C ALA A 144 -5.12 7.76 5.26
N ASP A 145 -4.38 8.09 4.22
CA ASP A 145 -4.59 9.33 3.43
C ASP A 145 -5.53 9.06 2.25
N VAL A 146 -5.66 7.79 1.86
CA VAL A 146 -6.63 7.30 0.88
C VAL A 146 -6.98 5.85 1.21
N ILE A 147 -8.24 5.49 1.05
CA ILE A 147 -8.73 4.13 1.22
C ILE A 147 -9.23 3.62 -0.14
N LEU A 148 -8.75 2.46 -0.54
CA LEU A 148 -9.20 1.77 -1.74
C LEU A 148 -10.03 0.55 -1.35
N VAL A 149 -11.30 0.54 -1.74
CA VAL A 149 -12.19 -0.60 -1.55
C VAL A 149 -12.05 -1.51 -2.77
N ASN A 150 -11.17 -2.51 -2.64
CA ASN A 150 -10.81 -3.42 -3.72
C ASN A 150 -11.80 -4.60 -3.83
N LYS A 151 -11.79 -5.25 -5.00
CA LYS A 151 -12.70 -6.33 -5.40
C LYS A 151 -14.14 -5.84 -5.50
N ALA A 152 -14.33 -4.60 -5.95
CA ALA A 152 -15.63 -4.01 -6.19
C ALA A 152 -16.45 -4.81 -7.24
N ASP A 153 -15.76 -5.46 -8.17
CA ASP A 153 -16.33 -6.38 -9.18
C ASP A 153 -16.89 -7.69 -8.61
N ALA A 154 -16.50 -8.05 -7.38
CA ALA A 154 -16.84 -9.33 -6.76
C ALA A 154 -18.01 -9.24 -5.75
N VAL A 155 -18.67 -8.09 -5.67
CA VAL A 155 -19.81 -7.82 -4.78
C VAL A 155 -20.91 -7.06 -5.52
N ASP A 156 -22.14 -7.11 -5.01
CA ASP A 156 -23.24 -6.29 -5.51
C ASP A 156 -23.11 -4.81 -5.10
N ALA A 157 -23.90 -3.96 -5.75
CA ALA A 157 -23.85 -2.51 -5.52
C ALA A 157 -24.23 -2.10 -4.09
N GLU A 158 -25.16 -2.83 -3.46
CA GLU A 158 -25.59 -2.58 -2.08
C GLU A 158 -24.46 -2.89 -1.10
N THR A 159 -23.84 -4.05 -1.21
CA THR A 159 -22.65 -4.44 -0.43
C THR A 159 -21.50 -3.47 -0.61
N LEU A 160 -21.24 -3.05 -1.86
CA LEU A 160 -20.18 -2.08 -2.13
C LEU A 160 -20.46 -0.74 -1.43
N ALA A 161 -21.70 -0.24 -1.52
CA ALA A 161 -22.09 1.00 -0.88
C ALA A 161 -21.95 0.93 0.66
N GLU A 162 -22.33 -0.19 1.28
CA GLU A 162 -22.13 -0.43 2.71
C GLU A 162 -20.65 -0.37 3.10
N VAL A 163 -19.77 -1.02 2.32
CA VAL A 163 -18.34 -1.05 2.61
C VAL A 163 -17.70 0.33 2.46
N LEU A 164 -18.06 1.06 1.40
CA LEU A 164 -17.59 2.44 1.19
C LEU A 164 -18.00 3.35 2.35
N ALA A 165 -19.26 3.28 2.78
CA ALA A 165 -19.78 4.07 3.91
C ALA A 165 -19.08 3.69 5.23
N ALA A 166 -18.87 2.40 5.48
CA ALA A 166 -18.17 1.93 6.67
C ALA A 166 -16.71 2.37 6.71
N ALA A 167 -15.99 2.28 5.58
CA ALA A 167 -14.63 2.76 5.47
C ALA A 167 -14.53 4.29 5.67
N GLN A 168 -15.47 5.04 5.08
CA GLN A 168 -15.57 6.49 5.26
C GLN A 168 -15.87 6.89 6.73
N ALA A 169 -16.65 6.08 7.46
CA ALA A 169 -16.91 6.32 8.87
C ALA A 169 -15.68 6.10 9.76
N ILE A 170 -14.81 5.15 9.40
CA ILE A 170 -13.54 4.91 10.12
C ILE A 170 -12.57 6.10 9.90
N ARG A 171 -12.47 6.60 8.70
CA ARG A 171 -11.57 7.71 8.36
C ARG A 171 -12.31 8.80 7.58
N PRO A 172 -13.00 9.72 8.28
CA PRO A 172 -13.68 10.84 7.63
C PRO A 172 -12.71 11.80 6.93
N GLY A 173 -13.15 12.39 5.82
CA GLY A 173 -12.41 13.46 5.15
C GLY A 173 -11.31 13.00 4.20
N VAL A 174 -11.07 11.69 4.04
CA VAL A 174 -10.14 11.16 3.04
C VAL A 174 -10.91 10.54 1.86
N PRO A 175 -10.31 10.50 0.67
CA PRO A 175 -10.90 9.78 -0.45
C PRO A 175 -11.08 8.28 -0.14
N VAL A 176 -12.29 7.76 -0.37
CA VAL A 176 -12.61 6.33 -0.31
C VAL A 176 -13.09 5.91 -1.69
N LEU A 177 -12.31 5.13 -2.41
CA LEU A 177 -12.50 4.86 -3.82
C LEU A 177 -12.67 3.36 -4.09
N PRO A 178 -13.72 2.94 -4.83
CA PRO A 178 -13.85 1.55 -5.27
C PRO A 178 -12.87 1.24 -6.40
N ILE A 179 -12.25 0.07 -6.34
CA ILE A 179 -11.36 -0.45 -7.38
C ILE A 179 -11.54 -1.95 -7.60
N SER A 180 -10.98 -2.44 -8.69
CA SER A 180 -10.81 -3.86 -9.00
C SER A 180 -9.39 -4.07 -9.51
N ALA A 181 -8.45 -4.34 -8.59
CA ALA A 181 -7.02 -4.44 -8.90
C ALA A 181 -6.65 -5.65 -9.80
N ASN A 182 -7.59 -6.55 -10.09
CA ASN A 182 -7.44 -7.59 -11.12
C ASN A 182 -7.77 -7.08 -12.54
N GLY A 183 -8.43 -5.92 -12.64
CA GLY A 183 -8.69 -5.20 -13.88
C GLY A 183 -7.83 -3.94 -13.98
N GLU A 184 -8.18 -3.06 -14.88
CA GLU A 184 -7.51 -1.76 -15.03
C GLU A 184 -7.97 -0.79 -13.94
N VAL A 185 -7.02 -0.24 -13.20
CA VAL A 185 -7.28 0.81 -12.20
C VAL A 185 -7.23 2.17 -12.89
N PRO A 186 -8.28 3.02 -12.75
CA PRO A 186 -8.31 4.33 -13.40
C PRO A 186 -7.16 5.26 -12.95
N ALA A 187 -6.60 6.04 -13.87
CA ALA A 187 -5.50 6.97 -13.60
C ALA A 187 -5.81 7.97 -12.47
N ALA A 188 -7.06 8.42 -12.35
CA ALA A 188 -7.50 9.31 -11.27
C ALA A 188 -7.31 8.70 -9.87
N VAL A 189 -7.44 7.37 -9.74
CA VAL A 189 -7.17 6.65 -8.48
C VAL A 189 -5.69 6.77 -8.11
N PHE A 190 -4.79 6.58 -9.07
CA PHE A 190 -3.36 6.73 -8.84
C PHE A 190 -3.00 8.17 -8.47
N GLY A 191 -3.63 9.17 -9.10
CA GLY A 191 -3.51 10.57 -8.72
C GLY A 191 -3.87 10.80 -7.25
N ALA A 192 -5.02 10.31 -6.81
CA ALA A 192 -5.45 10.40 -5.42
C ALA A 192 -4.47 9.71 -4.45
N VAL A 193 -3.94 8.54 -4.82
CA VAL A 193 -2.95 7.80 -4.01
C VAL A 193 -1.63 8.56 -3.91
N LEU A 194 -1.17 9.19 -4.98
CA LEU A 194 0.08 9.97 -5.00
C LEU A 194 -0.08 11.39 -4.41
N GLY A 195 -1.32 11.81 -4.08
CA GLY A 195 -1.59 13.17 -3.60
C GLY A 195 -1.45 14.23 -4.69
N ARG A 196 -1.63 13.83 -5.94
CA ARG A 196 -1.68 14.74 -7.09
C ARG A 196 -3.15 15.02 -7.38
N GLU A 197 -3.52 16.28 -7.39
CA GLU A 197 -4.83 16.69 -7.90
C GLU A 197 -4.89 16.34 -9.39
N ALA A 198 -6.06 15.82 -9.83
CA ALA A 198 -6.30 15.48 -11.23
C ALA A 198 -6.46 16.73 -12.10
#